data_980b5afcf5f62cd1702cabf1be9ae6ed
#
_entry.id   980b5afcf5f62cd1702cabf1be9ae6ed
#
_cell.length_a   1.000
_cell.length_b   1.000
_cell.length_c   1.000
_cell.angle_alpha   90.00
_cell.angle_beta   90.00
_cell.angle_gamma   90.00
#
_symmetry.space_group_name_H-M   'P 1'
#
loop_
_entity.id
_entity.type
_entity.pdbx_description
1 polymer ?
#
loop_
_entity_poly.entity_id
_entity_poly.type
_entity_poly.pdbx_seq_one_letter_code
_entity_poly.pdbx_strand_id
1 'polypeptide(L)'
;MFRLIAGVCTLLLTAQVNAQDNQLSAKEKKEGWQLLFDGKTTTGWKGAFINKFPEKGWKVEDGLLMVEPSGGAESTNGGDIITLKDYDNFELSVDFKLTEGANSGIKYFVDAKQATPSNPRSALGLEYQVLDDARHPDAKLGKNGDRTISSLYDLIPAVSSKPAKAIGEWNNAKVVSNGNHVEHWLNGIMVLAYERGSDAFKALVAESKYKDIPGFGLGKMGRLLLQDHGNKVYFKNIKIKETKFMPDTRSGRLLKEIPGVVSYTFRNSLQKNLTATLDSIKAMGLTNIEFSNLFGKKAAEIKEALDARGMKCTSFGTGYPDIVNKITEVAENAKALGASFVRVAWIPHDKGNFTIETAKKAVEDFNKAGKILKENYGLTFCYHNHGYEFQPYENGTFYDYIMANTNPDYVSFEMDVLWVFHPGINPVDLLKKYGSRYKLMHVKDLRKGIVGNFSGGTAIENDVALGTGQIDIAAVIKAAQKSGIQNYYIEDESKDVNIQVPVSLSFLKHL
;
A
#
# COMPACT_ATOMS: atom_id res chain seq x y z
N MET A 1 -55.24 15.13 -36.47
CA MET A 1 -54.35 16.28 -36.11
C MET A 1 -53.22 15.76 -35.17
N PHE A 2 -52.16 15.20 -35.74
CA PHE A 2 -51.04 14.63 -34.98
C PHE A 2 -49.97 15.71 -34.87
N ARG A 3 -49.59 16.09 -33.64
CA ARG A 3 -48.45 16.96 -33.38
C ARG A 3 -47.23 16.09 -33.13
N LEU A 4 -46.21 16.16 -34.02
CA LEU A 4 -44.86 15.68 -33.79
C LEU A 4 -44.16 16.63 -32.79
N ILE A 5 -43.66 16.07 -31.71
CA ILE A 5 -42.72 16.73 -30.82
C ILE A 5 -41.30 16.27 -31.23
N ALA A 6 -40.56 17.16 -31.84
CA ALA A 6 -39.14 16.95 -32.15
C ALA A 6 -38.31 17.18 -30.88
N GLY A 7 -37.77 16.13 -30.31
CA GLY A 7 -36.80 16.20 -29.21
C GLY A 7 -35.41 16.58 -29.74
N VAL A 8 -34.91 17.75 -29.33
CA VAL A 8 -33.53 18.17 -29.59
C VAL A 8 -32.61 17.48 -28.59
N CYS A 9 -31.87 16.48 -29.05
CA CYS A 9 -30.79 15.86 -28.28
C CYS A 9 -29.57 16.75 -28.33
N THR A 10 -29.30 17.52 -27.28
CA THR A 10 -28.09 18.31 -27.14
C THR A 10 -26.96 17.36 -26.74
N LEU A 11 -26.10 16.98 -27.68
CA LEU A 11 -24.84 16.32 -27.42
C LEU A 11 -23.90 17.30 -26.67
N LEU A 12 -23.74 17.11 -25.39
CA LEU A 12 -22.65 17.72 -24.63
C LEU A 12 -21.32 17.04 -25.02
N LEU A 13 -20.62 17.62 -25.99
CA LEU A 13 -19.21 17.32 -26.27
C LEU A 13 -18.40 17.82 -25.05
N THR A 14 -18.04 16.93 -24.14
CA THR A 14 -16.98 17.19 -23.18
C THR A 14 -15.67 17.25 -23.94
N ALA A 15 -15.21 18.46 -24.26
CA ALA A 15 -13.86 18.66 -24.74
C ALA A 15 -12.89 18.17 -23.67
N GLN A 16 -12.25 17.03 -23.87
CA GLN A 16 -11.05 16.68 -23.14
C GLN A 16 -10.00 17.73 -23.48
N VAL A 17 -9.77 18.67 -22.56
CA VAL A 17 -8.63 19.57 -22.63
C VAL A 17 -7.39 18.70 -22.44
N ASN A 18 -6.79 18.26 -23.52
CA ASN A 18 -5.46 17.65 -23.47
C ASN A 18 -4.52 18.70 -22.86
N ALA A 19 -4.04 18.42 -21.64
CA ALA A 19 -3.01 19.25 -21.04
C ALA A 19 -1.82 19.28 -21.97
N GLN A 20 -1.40 20.48 -22.37
CA GLN A 20 -0.23 20.66 -23.24
C GLN A 20 1.01 20.26 -22.45
N ASP A 21 1.89 19.45 -23.06
CA ASP A 21 3.13 19.01 -22.42
C ASP A 21 3.98 20.20 -21.95
N ASN A 22 4.68 20.01 -20.84
CA ASN A 22 5.56 21.00 -20.20
C ASN A 22 4.87 22.32 -19.86
N GLN A 23 3.61 22.25 -19.48
CA GLN A 23 2.83 23.37 -18.98
C GLN A 23 2.10 23.01 -17.69
N LEU A 24 1.97 23.99 -16.81
CA LEU A 24 1.14 23.83 -15.61
C LEU A 24 -0.30 24.25 -15.90
N SER A 25 -1.24 23.40 -15.53
CA SER A 25 -2.66 23.76 -15.49
C SER A 25 -2.92 24.90 -14.49
N ALA A 26 -4.05 25.57 -14.59
CA ALA A 26 -4.46 26.61 -13.65
C ALA A 26 -4.54 26.06 -12.20
N LYS A 27 -4.97 24.80 -12.06
CA LYS A 27 -5.03 24.09 -10.77
C LYS A 27 -3.63 23.92 -10.18
N GLU A 28 -2.70 23.38 -10.95
CA GLU A 28 -1.32 23.14 -10.53
C GLU A 28 -0.60 24.44 -10.13
N LYS A 29 -0.79 25.52 -10.91
CA LYS A 29 -0.26 26.84 -10.55
C LYS A 29 -0.80 27.33 -9.19
N LYS A 30 -2.10 27.14 -8.94
CA LYS A 30 -2.74 27.49 -7.67
C LYS A 30 -2.23 26.63 -6.50
N GLU A 31 -1.91 25.37 -6.77
CA GLU A 31 -1.38 24.42 -5.78
C GLU A 31 0.12 24.60 -5.52
N GLY A 32 0.80 25.50 -6.23
CA GLY A 32 2.22 25.84 -6.03
C GLY A 32 3.20 24.95 -6.79
N TRP A 33 2.75 24.22 -7.81
CA TRP A 33 3.63 23.48 -8.71
C TRP A 33 4.51 24.42 -9.53
N GLN A 34 5.73 24.00 -9.81
CA GLN A 34 6.72 24.68 -10.63
C GLN A 34 7.27 23.73 -11.68
N LEU A 35 7.46 24.19 -12.91
CA LEU A 35 8.14 23.40 -13.93
C LEU A 35 9.64 23.38 -13.69
N LEU A 36 10.24 22.21 -13.78
CA LEU A 36 11.70 22.01 -13.82
C LEU A 36 12.21 21.84 -15.25
N PHE A 37 11.30 21.66 -16.22
CA PHE A 37 11.61 21.60 -17.66
C PHE A 37 10.47 22.23 -18.46
N ASP A 38 10.81 23.18 -19.31
CA ASP A 38 9.86 23.96 -20.12
C ASP A 38 9.62 23.39 -21.53
N GLY A 39 10.23 22.23 -21.85
CA GLY A 39 10.18 21.61 -23.17
C GLY A 39 11.12 22.27 -24.23
N LYS A 40 11.89 23.27 -23.89
CA LYS A 40 12.71 24.04 -24.81
C LYS A 40 14.14 24.25 -24.34
N THR A 41 14.34 24.52 -23.08
CA THR A 41 15.63 24.89 -22.49
C THR A 41 16.05 23.95 -21.40
N THR A 42 17.33 23.91 -21.08
CA THR A 42 17.91 23.19 -19.95
C THR A 42 18.13 24.08 -18.74
N THR A 43 17.47 25.24 -18.72
CA THR A 43 17.55 26.20 -17.61
C THR A 43 17.13 25.54 -16.30
N GLY A 44 17.92 25.75 -15.24
CA GLY A 44 17.69 25.10 -13.93
C GLY A 44 18.42 23.78 -13.77
N TRP A 45 19.09 23.29 -14.79
CA TRP A 45 19.88 22.05 -14.78
C TRP A 45 21.35 22.27 -15.09
N LYS A 46 22.22 21.44 -14.53
CA LYS A 46 23.64 21.34 -14.86
C LYS A 46 24.09 19.89 -14.76
N GLY A 47 25.26 19.57 -15.28
CA GLY A 47 25.88 18.27 -15.03
C GLY A 47 26.25 18.12 -13.54
N ALA A 48 26.19 16.89 -13.01
CA ALA A 48 26.38 16.63 -11.60
C ALA A 48 27.73 17.14 -11.06
N PHE A 49 28.80 17.02 -11.85
CA PHE A 49 30.16 17.39 -11.47
C PHE A 49 30.77 18.53 -12.32
N ILE A 50 29.95 19.22 -13.13
CA ILE A 50 30.35 20.37 -13.92
C ILE A 50 29.40 21.55 -13.68
N ASN A 51 29.88 22.80 -13.93
CA ASN A 51 29.09 24.00 -13.63
C ASN A 51 28.18 24.46 -14.79
N LYS A 52 28.04 23.67 -15.83
CA LYS A 52 27.16 23.93 -16.99
C LYS A 52 26.38 22.68 -17.35
N PHE A 53 25.37 22.81 -18.21
CA PHE A 53 24.68 21.65 -18.77
C PHE A 53 25.66 20.88 -19.70
N PRO A 54 25.62 19.52 -19.75
CA PRO A 54 26.49 18.73 -20.62
C PRO A 54 26.31 19.10 -22.11
N GLU A 55 27.41 19.16 -22.84
CA GLU A 55 27.38 19.47 -24.29
C GLU A 55 26.99 18.27 -25.14
N LYS A 56 26.99 17.08 -24.61
CA LYS A 56 26.63 15.81 -25.25
C LYS A 56 25.93 14.89 -24.24
N GLY A 57 25.34 13.80 -24.72
CA GLY A 57 24.67 12.80 -23.90
C GLY A 57 23.25 13.15 -23.49
N TRP A 58 22.89 14.44 -23.62
CA TRP A 58 21.54 14.92 -23.37
C TRP A 58 21.10 15.81 -24.55
N LYS A 59 19.85 15.65 -24.96
CA LYS A 59 19.25 16.43 -26.08
C LYS A 59 17.85 16.91 -25.66
N VAL A 60 17.53 18.14 -26.08
CA VAL A 60 16.15 18.65 -26.07
C VAL A 60 15.66 18.67 -27.51
N GLU A 61 14.61 17.93 -27.82
CA GLU A 61 14.02 17.83 -29.15
C GLU A 61 12.52 17.52 -29.02
N ASP A 62 11.68 18.18 -29.80
CA ASP A 62 10.22 18.00 -29.85
C ASP A 62 9.54 18.11 -28.48
N GLY A 63 10.01 19.01 -27.63
CA GLY A 63 9.49 19.18 -26.28
C GLY A 63 9.95 18.10 -25.28
N LEU A 64 10.86 17.22 -25.64
CA LEU A 64 11.36 16.14 -24.83
C LEU A 64 12.80 16.39 -24.40
N LEU A 65 13.12 16.07 -23.16
CA LEU A 65 14.48 15.91 -22.66
C LEU A 65 14.84 14.44 -22.77
N MET A 66 15.92 14.11 -23.47
CA MET A 66 16.29 12.72 -23.69
C MET A 66 17.77 12.44 -23.39
N VAL A 67 18.04 11.22 -22.93
CA VAL A 67 19.38 10.65 -22.88
C VAL A 67 19.74 10.14 -24.27
N GLU A 68 20.89 10.56 -24.83
CA GLU A 68 21.41 10.02 -26.08
C GLU A 68 22.10 8.67 -25.85
N PRO A 69 21.83 7.65 -26.69
CA PRO A 69 22.40 6.33 -26.49
C PRO A 69 23.94 6.35 -26.63
N SER A 70 24.63 5.65 -25.74
CA SER A 70 26.09 5.53 -25.71
C SER A 70 26.59 4.14 -25.35
N GLY A 71 25.77 3.10 -25.60
CA GLY A 71 26.13 1.71 -25.35
C GLY A 71 25.80 1.17 -23.95
N GLY A 72 24.99 1.87 -23.16
CA GLY A 72 24.46 1.36 -21.89
C GLY A 72 25.44 1.41 -20.70
N ALA A 73 26.44 2.27 -20.76
CA ALA A 73 27.39 2.47 -19.67
C ALA A 73 27.06 3.74 -18.89
N GLU A 74 26.89 3.59 -17.57
CA GLU A 74 26.45 4.66 -16.65
C GLU A 74 27.41 5.87 -16.70
N SER A 75 26.85 7.06 -16.90
CA SER A 75 27.51 8.37 -16.86
C SER A 75 28.74 8.53 -17.79
N THR A 76 28.79 7.76 -18.88
CA THR A 76 29.98 7.75 -19.76
C THR A 76 29.92 8.79 -20.88
N ASN A 77 28.73 9.25 -21.30
CA ASN A 77 28.58 10.17 -22.40
C ASN A 77 28.44 11.64 -21.94
N GLY A 78 27.30 12.02 -21.35
CA GLY A 78 27.04 13.35 -20.80
C GLY A 78 27.19 13.39 -19.29
N GLY A 79 26.99 12.25 -18.65
CA GLY A 79 26.87 12.13 -17.22
C GLY A 79 25.50 12.58 -16.69
N ASP A 80 25.30 12.41 -15.41
CA ASP A 80 24.06 12.75 -14.73
C ASP A 80 23.83 14.28 -14.74
N ILE A 81 22.58 14.69 -14.80
CA ILE A 81 22.18 16.09 -14.66
C ILE A 81 21.43 16.32 -13.35
N ILE A 82 21.71 17.44 -12.69
CA ILE A 82 21.11 17.81 -11.41
C ILE A 82 20.45 19.18 -11.46
N THR A 83 19.47 19.40 -10.59
CA THR A 83 18.88 20.73 -10.39
C THR A 83 19.88 21.70 -9.78
N LEU A 84 19.70 23.02 -10.01
CA LEU A 84 20.51 24.07 -9.38
C LEU A 84 20.12 24.35 -7.93
N LYS A 85 18.93 23.86 -7.49
CA LYS A 85 18.36 24.04 -6.15
C LYS A 85 18.30 22.72 -5.41
N ASP A 86 18.44 22.76 -4.09
CA ASP A 86 18.20 21.63 -3.17
C ASP A 86 16.75 21.63 -2.70
N TYR A 87 16.21 20.47 -2.38
CA TYR A 87 14.85 20.26 -1.92
C TYR A 87 14.85 19.34 -0.69
N ASP A 88 13.89 19.55 0.23
CA ASP A 88 13.70 18.73 1.44
C ASP A 88 12.31 18.06 1.48
N ASN A 89 11.24 18.86 1.53
CA ASN A 89 9.85 18.37 1.48
C ASN A 89 9.25 18.76 0.13
N PHE A 90 8.79 17.79 -0.61
CA PHE A 90 8.33 18.02 -1.97
C PHE A 90 7.41 16.91 -2.50
N GLU A 91 6.67 17.26 -3.54
CA GLU A 91 6.09 16.32 -4.50
C GLU A 91 6.80 16.57 -5.85
N LEU A 92 7.53 15.58 -6.34
CA LEU A 92 8.15 15.57 -7.67
C LEU A 92 7.31 14.72 -8.61
N SER A 93 7.02 15.20 -9.81
CA SER A 93 6.36 14.42 -10.86
C SER A 93 7.17 14.50 -12.15
N VAL A 94 7.39 13.35 -12.78
CA VAL A 94 8.19 13.18 -13.99
C VAL A 94 7.51 12.19 -14.91
N ASP A 95 7.19 12.59 -16.14
CA ASP A 95 6.80 11.64 -17.17
C ASP A 95 8.03 11.08 -17.85
N PHE A 96 8.14 9.76 -17.95
CA PHE A 96 9.24 9.09 -18.61
C PHE A 96 8.75 8.03 -19.61
N LYS A 97 9.55 7.79 -20.65
CA LYS A 97 9.30 6.75 -21.65
C LYS A 97 10.58 5.98 -21.93
N LEU A 98 10.51 4.67 -21.70
CA LEU A 98 11.62 3.75 -21.92
C LEU A 98 11.66 3.27 -23.36
N THR A 99 12.86 3.09 -23.90
CA THR A 99 13.10 2.24 -25.06
C THR A 99 13.42 0.81 -24.61
N GLU A 100 13.49 -0.12 -25.54
CA GLU A 100 13.75 -1.54 -25.24
C GLU A 100 15.09 -1.73 -24.54
N GLY A 101 15.09 -2.44 -23.41
CA GLY A 101 16.27 -2.70 -22.60
C GLY A 101 16.88 -1.47 -21.93
N ALA A 102 16.16 -0.35 -21.82
CA ALA A 102 16.71 0.88 -21.27
C ALA A 102 16.76 0.88 -19.73
N ASN A 103 17.76 1.62 -19.22
CA ASN A 103 17.99 1.95 -17.82
C ASN A 103 18.22 3.45 -17.64
N SER A 104 17.67 4.01 -16.61
CA SER A 104 17.88 5.36 -16.09
C SER A 104 17.42 5.41 -14.63
N GLY A 105 17.49 6.58 -14.00
CA GLY A 105 17.04 6.78 -12.61
C GLY A 105 16.61 8.22 -12.37
N ILE A 106 15.70 8.40 -11.42
CA ILE A 106 15.34 9.69 -10.86
C ILE A 106 15.83 9.70 -9.43
N LYS A 107 16.96 10.39 -9.17
CA LYS A 107 17.53 10.45 -7.82
C LYS A 107 17.09 11.71 -7.09
N TYR A 108 17.00 11.60 -5.78
CA TYR A 108 16.65 12.70 -4.88
C TYR A 108 17.51 12.67 -3.61
N PHE A 109 17.56 13.77 -2.88
CA PHE A 109 18.55 13.97 -1.80
C PHE A 109 19.99 13.74 -2.28
N VAL A 110 20.27 14.13 -3.52
CA VAL A 110 21.60 13.98 -4.11
C VAL A 110 22.56 14.96 -3.46
N ASP A 111 23.68 14.45 -2.92
CA ASP A 111 24.84 15.26 -2.55
C ASP A 111 25.75 15.40 -3.78
N ALA A 112 25.74 16.57 -4.39
CA ALA A 112 26.56 16.87 -5.58
C ALA A 112 28.07 16.81 -5.34
N LYS A 113 28.53 16.63 -4.11
CA LYS A 113 29.95 16.49 -3.75
C LYS A 113 30.38 15.02 -3.64
N GLN A 114 29.42 14.11 -3.63
CA GLN A 114 29.70 12.67 -3.45
C GLN A 114 29.39 11.90 -4.73
N ALA A 115 30.39 11.20 -5.23
CA ALA A 115 30.25 10.24 -6.31
C ALA A 115 30.12 8.82 -5.78
N THR A 116 29.56 7.91 -6.58
CA THR A 116 29.59 6.48 -6.28
C THR A 116 31.03 5.98 -6.24
N PRO A 117 31.45 5.19 -5.23
CA PRO A 117 32.82 4.68 -5.16
C PRO A 117 33.29 3.94 -6.42
N SER A 118 32.37 3.23 -7.07
CA SER A 118 32.63 2.48 -8.31
C SER A 118 32.58 3.32 -9.59
N ASN A 119 31.99 4.52 -9.54
CA ASN A 119 31.86 5.40 -10.70
C ASN A 119 31.94 6.88 -10.28
N PRO A 120 33.08 7.55 -10.47
CA PRO A 120 33.28 8.94 -10.04
C PRO A 120 32.45 9.96 -10.84
N ARG A 121 31.70 9.53 -11.86
CA ARG A 121 30.78 10.38 -12.66
C ARG A 121 29.33 10.20 -12.29
N SER A 122 28.98 9.20 -11.45
CA SER A 122 27.63 8.97 -10.97
C SER A 122 27.46 9.60 -9.59
N ALA A 123 26.55 10.55 -9.45
CA ALA A 123 26.29 11.22 -8.17
C ALA A 123 25.41 10.36 -7.27
N LEU A 124 25.72 10.40 -5.95
CA LEU A 124 25.02 9.65 -4.93
C LEU A 124 23.69 10.31 -4.54
N GLY A 125 22.66 9.49 -4.42
CA GLY A 125 21.33 9.88 -3.96
C GLY A 125 20.42 8.66 -3.80
N LEU A 126 19.30 8.83 -3.14
CA LEU A 126 18.21 7.85 -3.16
C LEU A 126 17.60 7.82 -4.56
N GLU A 127 17.30 6.65 -5.09
CA GLU A 127 16.96 6.49 -6.50
C GLU A 127 15.63 5.79 -6.71
N TYR A 128 14.71 6.48 -7.39
CA TYR A 128 13.54 5.88 -8.04
C TYR A 128 14.02 5.23 -9.34
N GLN A 129 13.98 3.90 -9.42
CA GLN A 129 14.49 3.16 -10.58
C GLN A 129 13.59 3.34 -11.81
N VAL A 130 14.20 3.59 -12.98
CA VAL A 130 13.56 3.72 -14.28
C VAL A 130 14.16 2.68 -15.23
N LEU A 131 13.50 1.51 -15.35
CA LEU A 131 14.10 0.32 -15.97
C LEU A 131 13.09 -0.47 -16.81
N ASP A 132 13.58 -1.10 -17.90
CA ASP A 132 12.87 -2.20 -18.56
C ASP A 132 13.12 -3.50 -17.79
N ASP A 133 12.20 -3.84 -16.87
CA ASP A 133 12.33 -4.99 -15.98
C ASP A 133 12.47 -6.33 -16.72
N ALA A 134 11.92 -6.43 -17.92
CA ALA A 134 11.92 -7.66 -18.69
C ALA A 134 13.25 -7.94 -19.40
N ARG A 135 13.95 -6.88 -19.84
CA ARG A 135 15.10 -7.02 -20.75
C ARG A 135 16.42 -6.54 -20.16
N HIS A 136 16.40 -5.51 -19.31
CA HIS A 136 17.64 -5.01 -18.74
C HIS A 136 18.20 -5.99 -17.68
N PRO A 137 19.49 -6.37 -17.75
CA PRO A 137 20.07 -7.38 -16.86
C PRO A 137 20.04 -6.97 -15.38
N ASP A 138 20.09 -5.68 -15.06
CA ASP A 138 20.11 -5.17 -13.69
C ASP A 138 18.82 -5.52 -12.91
N ALA A 139 17.68 -5.69 -13.60
CA ALA A 139 16.42 -6.13 -12.98
C ALA A 139 16.52 -7.48 -12.28
N LYS A 140 17.47 -8.33 -12.70
CA LYS A 140 17.70 -9.68 -12.16
C LYS A 140 18.78 -9.69 -11.06
N LEU A 141 19.42 -8.57 -10.83
CA LEU A 141 20.41 -8.37 -9.78
C LEU A 141 19.74 -7.81 -8.52
N GLY A 142 20.50 -7.70 -7.43
CA GLY A 142 19.95 -7.22 -6.15
C GLY A 142 19.17 -8.29 -5.40
N LYS A 143 18.30 -7.86 -4.50
CA LYS A 143 17.52 -8.74 -3.63
C LYS A 143 16.01 -8.50 -3.86
N ASN A 144 15.25 -9.57 -4.04
CA ASN A 144 13.77 -9.52 -4.11
C ASN A 144 13.19 -8.53 -5.13
N GLY A 145 13.94 -8.16 -6.20
CA GLY A 145 13.49 -7.22 -7.21
C GLY A 145 13.66 -5.74 -6.85
N ASP A 146 14.53 -5.42 -5.90
CA ASP A 146 14.82 -4.05 -5.45
C ASP A 146 15.54 -3.17 -6.50
N ARG A 147 15.82 -3.72 -7.68
CA ARG A 147 16.35 -3.00 -8.85
C ARG A 147 15.37 -2.91 -10.02
N THR A 148 14.11 -3.26 -9.79
CA THR A 148 13.06 -3.13 -10.81
C THR A 148 12.45 -1.72 -10.83
N ILE A 149 11.70 -1.40 -11.88
CA ILE A 149 11.05 -0.08 -12.06
C ILE A 149 10.30 0.36 -10.79
N SER A 150 10.42 1.63 -10.43
CA SER A 150 9.86 2.31 -9.24
C SER A 150 10.37 1.83 -7.88
N SER A 151 11.25 0.84 -7.81
CA SER A 151 11.91 0.47 -6.55
C SER A 151 12.77 1.61 -6.01
N LEU A 152 13.01 1.62 -4.70
CA LEU A 152 14.15 2.32 -4.12
C LEU A 152 15.38 1.48 -4.40
N TYR A 153 16.13 1.85 -5.42
CA TYR A 153 17.18 1.06 -6.01
C TYR A 153 18.17 0.46 -5.01
N ASP A 154 18.36 -0.87 -5.10
CA ASP A 154 19.24 -1.69 -4.26
C ASP A 154 18.87 -1.70 -2.76
N LEU A 155 17.67 -1.26 -2.40
CA LEU A 155 17.20 -1.16 -1.00
C LEU A 155 15.81 -1.77 -0.79
N ILE A 156 14.78 -1.23 -1.47
CA ILE A 156 13.39 -1.64 -1.23
C ILE A 156 12.70 -1.87 -2.58
N PRO A 157 12.20 -3.08 -2.86
CA PRO A 157 11.44 -3.33 -4.08
C PRO A 157 10.09 -2.61 -4.05
N ALA A 158 9.63 -2.19 -5.23
CA ALA A 158 8.23 -1.78 -5.40
C ALA A 158 7.31 -3.01 -5.35
N VAL A 159 6.04 -2.80 -4.95
CA VAL A 159 5.04 -3.88 -4.93
C VAL A 159 4.93 -4.57 -6.28
N SER A 160 4.69 -5.88 -6.28
CA SER A 160 4.61 -6.68 -7.51
C SER A 160 3.43 -6.31 -8.40
N SER A 161 2.38 -5.69 -7.83
CA SER A 161 1.18 -5.19 -8.53
C SER A 161 1.35 -3.81 -9.17
N LYS A 162 2.57 -3.27 -9.22
CA LYS A 162 2.88 -1.96 -9.81
C LYS A 162 2.36 -1.81 -11.26
N PRO A 163 1.71 -0.69 -11.62
CA PRO A 163 1.02 -0.52 -12.90
C PRO A 163 1.95 0.03 -14.00
N ALA A 164 3.10 -0.61 -14.25
CA ALA A 164 3.99 -0.23 -15.34
C ALA A 164 3.32 -0.43 -16.69
N LYS A 165 3.47 0.53 -17.60
CA LYS A 165 2.98 0.45 -18.97
C LYS A 165 4.02 -0.23 -19.87
N ALA A 166 3.58 -0.63 -21.06
CA ALA A 166 4.43 -1.25 -22.05
C ALA A 166 5.60 -0.34 -22.48
N ILE A 167 6.70 -0.97 -22.93
CA ILE A 167 7.84 -0.24 -23.49
C ILE A 167 7.39 0.61 -24.66
N GLY A 168 7.85 1.86 -24.72
CA GLY A 168 7.43 2.86 -25.69
C GLY A 168 6.23 3.70 -25.26
N GLU A 169 5.55 3.37 -24.17
CA GLU A 169 4.48 4.17 -23.60
C GLU A 169 4.98 5.09 -22.48
N TRP A 170 4.25 6.19 -22.26
CA TRP A 170 4.56 7.15 -21.20
C TRP A 170 4.10 6.64 -19.84
N ASN A 171 5.03 6.58 -18.89
CA ASN A 171 4.76 6.37 -17.47
C ASN A 171 4.92 7.70 -16.72
N ASN A 172 4.20 7.84 -15.60
CA ASN A 172 4.38 8.94 -14.66
C ASN A 172 5.01 8.40 -13.38
N ALA A 173 6.18 8.89 -13.03
CA ALA A 173 6.79 8.72 -11.72
C ALA A 173 6.40 9.90 -10.82
N LYS A 174 5.99 9.63 -9.58
CA LYS A 174 5.89 10.67 -8.56
C LYS A 174 6.64 10.23 -7.31
N VAL A 175 7.44 11.14 -6.76
CA VAL A 175 8.12 10.98 -5.46
C VAL A 175 7.55 12.02 -4.50
N VAL A 176 7.09 11.57 -3.34
CA VAL A 176 6.64 12.45 -2.26
C VAL A 176 7.63 12.34 -1.11
N SER A 177 8.10 13.47 -0.61
CA SER A 177 8.93 13.55 0.59
C SER A 177 8.28 14.46 1.62
N ASN A 178 8.03 13.92 2.81
CA ASN A 178 7.48 14.65 3.96
C ASN A 178 8.27 14.30 5.21
N GLY A 179 9.30 15.08 5.51
CA GLY A 179 10.26 14.75 6.56
C GLY A 179 11.07 13.50 6.19
N ASN A 180 10.98 12.49 7.03
CA ASN A 180 11.63 11.19 6.77
C ASN A 180 10.75 10.23 5.97
N HIS A 181 9.45 10.48 5.89
CA HIS A 181 8.53 9.68 5.10
C HIS A 181 8.70 9.93 3.61
N VAL A 182 8.90 8.87 2.83
CA VAL A 182 9.04 8.94 1.37
C VAL A 182 8.15 7.91 0.70
N GLU A 183 7.53 8.32 -0.40
CA GLU A 183 6.67 7.46 -1.23
C GLU A 183 7.11 7.50 -2.68
N HIS A 184 7.07 6.33 -3.34
CA HIS A 184 7.13 6.22 -4.79
C HIS A 184 5.76 5.87 -5.35
N TRP A 185 5.37 6.57 -6.38
CA TRP A 185 4.13 6.37 -7.11
C TRP A 185 4.43 6.11 -8.58
N LEU A 186 3.73 5.17 -9.17
CA LEU A 186 3.78 4.89 -10.60
C LEU A 186 2.37 4.97 -11.19
N ASN A 187 2.20 5.83 -12.21
CA ASN A 187 0.91 6.01 -12.89
C ASN A 187 -0.27 6.27 -11.93
N GLY A 188 -0.03 7.08 -10.90
CA GLY A 188 -1.04 7.48 -9.92
C GLY A 188 -1.31 6.46 -8.80
N ILE A 189 -0.60 5.33 -8.78
CA ILE A 189 -0.70 4.31 -7.73
C ILE A 189 0.57 4.34 -6.88
N MET A 190 0.41 4.36 -5.55
CA MET A 190 1.53 4.22 -4.61
C MET A 190 2.07 2.79 -4.67
N VAL A 191 3.37 2.64 -4.91
CA VAL A 191 4.01 1.35 -5.12
C VAL A 191 5.10 1.04 -4.11
N LEU A 192 5.50 2.05 -3.31
CA LEU A 192 6.49 1.91 -2.27
C LEU A 192 6.33 3.06 -1.26
N ALA A 193 6.50 2.77 0.04
CA ALA A 193 6.57 3.78 1.09
C ALA A 193 7.58 3.34 2.16
N TYR A 194 8.35 4.29 2.71
CA TYR A 194 9.38 3.99 3.71
C TYR A 194 9.73 5.21 4.56
N GLU A 195 10.37 4.95 5.70
CA GLU A 195 10.89 5.98 6.61
C GLU A 195 12.42 6.05 6.51
N ARG A 196 12.96 7.13 5.98
CA ARG A 196 14.41 7.39 5.94
C ARG A 196 14.99 7.43 7.35
N GLY A 197 16.16 6.85 7.54
CA GLY A 197 16.84 6.89 8.82
C GLY A 197 16.22 6.05 9.94
N SER A 198 15.13 5.31 9.67
CA SER A 198 14.64 4.28 10.59
C SER A 198 15.67 3.16 10.72
N ASP A 199 15.58 2.37 11.80
CA ASP A 199 16.50 1.24 11.98
C ASP A 199 16.34 0.20 10.87
N ALA A 200 15.12 0.00 10.36
CA ALA A 200 14.85 -0.83 9.18
C ALA A 200 15.59 -0.30 7.93
N PHE A 201 15.49 1.00 7.66
CA PHE A 201 16.20 1.62 6.54
C PHE A 201 17.73 1.48 6.69
N LYS A 202 18.28 1.74 7.89
CA LYS A 202 19.73 1.59 8.16
C LYS A 202 20.20 0.15 7.96
N ALA A 203 19.40 -0.84 8.37
CA ALA A 203 19.69 -2.25 8.16
C ALA A 203 19.76 -2.59 6.67
N LEU A 204 18.82 -2.08 5.86
CA LEU A 204 18.83 -2.26 4.40
C LEU A 204 20.08 -1.62 3.77
N VAL A 205 20.45 -0.41 4.17
CA VAL A 205 21.68 0.25 3.69
C VAL A 205 22.92 -0.58 4.03
N ALA A 206 23.00 -1.13 5.24
CA ALA A 206 24.14 -1.96 5.69
C ALA A 206 24.29 -3.26 4.88
N GLU A 207 23.23 -3.72 4.21
CA GLU A 207 23.25 -4.93 3.37
C GLU A 207 23.35 -4.64 1.86
N SER A 208 23.31 -3.36 1.47
CA SER A 208 23.31 -2.89 0.08
C SER A 208 24.70 -2.54 -0.44
N LYS A 209 24.79 -2.14 -1.70
CA LYS A 209 26.01 -1.58 -2.29
C LYS A 209 26.43 -0.26 -1.63
N TYR A 210 25.58 0.37 -0.83
CA TYR A 210 25.80 1.64 -0.15
C TYR A 210 26.35 1.49 1.27
N LYS A 211 26.60 0.26 1.74
CA LYS A 211 27.02 -0.08 3.12
C LYS A 211 28.25 0.70 3.61
N ASP A 212 29.18 0.98 2.69
CA ASP A 212 30.44 1.66 3.01
C ASP A 212 30.35 3.19 2.83
N ILE A 213 29.14 3.74 2.61
CA ILE A 213 28.92 5.18 2.43
C ILE A 213 28.31 5.76 3.71
N PRO A 214 29.08 6.51 4.50
CA PRO A 214 28.58 7.07 5.75
C PRO A 214 27.40 8.02 5.52
N GLY A 215 26.29 7.80 6.23
CA GLY A 215 25.13 8.67 6.17
C GLY A 215 24.35 8.62 4.87
N PHE A 216 24.50 7.56 4.07
CA PHE A 216 23.75 7.41 2.82
C PHE A 216 22.23 7.56 3.05
N GLY A 217 21.61 8.44 2.24
CA GLY A 217 20.17 8.71 2.30
C GLY A 217 19.70 9.54 3.52
N LEU A 218 20.60 9.99 4.40
CA LEU A 218 20.24 10.73 5.62
C LEU A 218 20.36 12.26 5.48
N GLY A 219 20.77 12.79 4.32
CA GLY A 219 20.83 14.23 4.06
C GLY A 219 19.46 14.89 4.29
N LYS A 220 19.42 16.05 4.94
CA LYS A 220 18.17 16.78 5.21
C LYS A 220 17.54 17.33 3.93
N MET A 221 18.37 17.72 2.97
CA MET A 221 17.98 18.24 1.66
C MET A 221 19.03 17.83 0.63
N GLY A 222 18.69 17.89 -0.64
CA GLY A 222 19.62 17.60 -1.72
C GLY A 222 19.04 17.91 -3.09
N ARG A 223 19.84 17.72 -4.13
CA ARG A 223 19.44 17.93 -5.52
C ARG A 223 18.53 16.83 -6.01
N LEU A 224 17.77 17.13 -7.04
CA LEU A 224 17.13 16.13 -7.89
C LEU A 224 18.07 15.83 -9.06
N LEU A 225 18.04 14.59 -9.54
CA LEU A 225 18.93 14.12 -10.60
C LEU A 225 18.17 13.24 -11.60
N LEU A 226 18.48 13.40 -12.87
CA LEU A 226 18.16 12.44 -13.92
C LEU A 226 19.44 11.74 -14.36
N GLN A 227 19.40 10.40 -14.42
CA GLN A 227 20.58 9.57 -14.65
C GLN A 227 20.81 9.34 -16.14
N ASP A 228 22.08 9.52 -16.57
CA ASP A 228 22.61 9.03 -17.84
C ASP A 228 23.16 7.62 -17.66
N HIS A 229 22.39 6.60 -18.04
CA HIS A 229 22.89 5.21 -18.06
C HIS A 229 23.30 4.73 -19.46
N GLY A 230 23.45 5.66 -20.42
CA GLY A 230 23.83 5.35 -21.79
C GLY A 230 22.75 4.66 -22.61
N ASN A 231 21.53 4.55 -22.10
CA ASN A 231 20.36 4.06 -22.81
C ASN A 231 19.43 5.22 -23.17
N LYS A 232 18.71 5.10 -24.27
CA LYS A 232 17.77 6.13 -24.71
C LYS A 232 16.50 6.10 -23.84
N VAL A 233 16.32 7.17 -23.07
CA VAL A 233 15.14 7.41 -22.23
C VAL A 233 14.65 8.82 -22.48
N TYR A 234 13.34 9.02 -22.47
CA TYR A 234 12.71 10.32 -22.68
C TYR A 234 12.02 10.79 -21.41
N PHE A 235 12.12 12.11 -21.17
CA PHE A 235 11.46 12.79 -20.05
C PHE A 235 10.68 14.00 -20.53
N LYS A 236 9.53 14.27 -19.90
CA LYS A 236 8.73 15.48 -20.05
C LYS A 236 7.94 15.76 -18.80
N ASN A 237 7.21 16.86 -18.75
CA ASN A 237 6.33 17.23 -17.63
C ASN A 237 7.04 17.13 -16.27
N ILE A 238 8.32 17.50 -16.23
CA ILE A 238 9.12 17.49 -15.01
C ILE A 238 8.70 18.69 -14.17
N LYS A 239 8.04 18.44 -13.06
CA LYS A 239 7.49 19.48 -12.19
C LYS A 239 7.61 19.11 -10.73
N ILE A 240 7.74 20.13 -9.89
CA ILE A 240 7.88 19.98 -8.44
C ILE A 240 6.93 20.92 -7.74
N LYS A 241 6.45 20.47 -6.57
CA LYS A 241 5.75 21.29 -5.59
C LYS A 241 6.50 21.17 -4.27
N GLU A 242 7.08 22.28 -3.82
CA GLU A 242 7.69 22.35 -2.50
C GLU A 242 6.60 22.39 -1.44
N THR A 243 6.74 21.59 -0.42
CA THR A 243 5.78 21.49 0.68
C THR A 243 6.47 21.84 2.01
N LYS A 244 5.66 22.17 3.02
CA LYS A 244 6.17 22.20 4.39
C LYS A 244 5.99 20.81 5.00
N PHE A 245 6.86 20.46 5.94
CA PHE A 245 6.64 19.26 6.74
C PHE A 245 5.24 19.28 7.37
N MET A 246 4.48 18.23 7.12
CA MET A 246 3.13 18.08 7.65
C MET A 246 3.09 16.81 8.51
N PRO A 247 3.04 16.95 9.86
CA PRO A 247 2.85 15.80 10.73
C PRO A 247 1.47 15.16 10.44
N ASP A 248 1.40 13.84 10.56
CA ASP A 248 0.12 13.13 10.45
C ASP A 248 -0.72 13.37 11.71
N THR A 249 -1.55 14.40 11.67
CA THR A 249 -2.46 14.77 12.77
C THR A 249 -3.79 14.03 12.72
N ARG A 250 -4.04 13.22 11.71
CA ARG A 250 -5.33 12.57 11.40
C ARG A 250 -6.52 13.53 11.24
N SER A 251 -6.26 14.85 11.29
CA SER A 251 -7.29 15.86 11.09
C SER A 251 -7.76 15.89 9.63
N GLY A 252 -9.08 15.82 9.43
CA GLY A 252 -9.66 15.74 8.07
C GLY A 252 -9.56 14.38 7.38
N ARG A 253 -8.93 13.38 8.00
CA ARG A 253 -8.83 12.04 7.47
C ARG A 253 -10.06 11.20 7.77
N LEU A 254 -10.38 10.23 6.91
CA LEU A 254 -11.48 9.29 7.15
C LEU A 254 -11.21 8.44 8.39
N LEU A 255 -10.02 7.87 8.53
CA LEU A 255 -9.63 7.11 9.71
C LEU A 255 -9.08 8.06 10.79
N LYS A 256 -9.74 8.11 11.93
CA LYS A 256 -9.35 8.97 13.07
C LYS A 256 -8.15 8.43 13.83
N GLU A 257 -7.95 7.12 13.78
CA GLU A 257 -6.81 6.42 14.38
C GLU A 257 -6.02 5.68 13.30
N ILE A 258 -4.77 5.41 13.60
CA ILE A 258 -3.93 4.55 12.76
C ILE A 258 -4.51 3.13 12.83
N PRO A 259 -4.77 2.46 11.69
CA PRO A 259 -5.28 1.10 11.70
C PRO A 259 -4.30 0.14 12.37
N GLY A 260 -4.82 -0.97 12.87
CA GLY A 260 -4.03 -2.09 13.34
C GLY A 260 -3.61 -3.03 12.20
N VAL A 261 -3.04 -4.15 12.59
CA VAL A 261 -2.70 -5.26 11.68
C VAL A 261 -3.14 -6.59 12.27
N VAL A 262 -3.52 -7.53 11.43
CA VAL A 262 -3.83 -8.90 11.83
C VAL A 262 -2.53 -9.69 12.00
N SER A 263 -2.36 -10.38 13.11
CA SER A 263 -1.17 -11.20 13.37
C SER A 263 -0.96 -12.32 12.34
N TYR A 264 -2.05 -12.76 11.69
CA TYR A 264 -1.98 -13.77 10.62
C TYR A 264 -1.11 -13.32 9.44
N THR A 265 -1.07 -12.03 9.16
CA THR A 265 -0.15 -11.40 8.20
C THR A 265 1.31 -11.80 8.48
N PHE A 266 1.70 -11.85 9.74
CA PHE A 266 3.06 -12.18 10.17
C PHE A 266 3.17 -13.58 10.80
N ARG A 267 2.23 -14.49 10.53
CA ARG A 267 2.11 -15.82 11.17
C ARG A 267 3.41 -16.63 11.23
N ASN A 268 4.15 -16.66 10.12
CA ASN A 268 5.41 -17.42 10.03
C ASN A 268 6.54 -16.80 10.87
N SER A 269 6.58 -15.47 10.95
CA SER A 269 7.59 -14.74 11.73
C SER A 269 7.26 -14.76 13.21
N LEU A 270 5.99 -14.55 13.59
CA LEU A 270 5.52 -14.60 14.97
C LEU A 270 5.74 -15.98 15.61
N GLN A 271 5.52 -17.06 14.85
CA GLN A 271 5.78 -18.40 15.33
C GLN A 271 7.27 -18.64 15.62
N LYS A 272 8.15 -18.06 14.80
CA LYS A 272 9.61 -18.20 14.96
C LYS A 272 10.18 -17.31 16.05
N ASN A 273 9.81 -16.03 16.05
CA ASN A 273 10.34 -15.05 17.00
C ASN A 273 9.33 -13.93 17.24
N LEU A 274 8.60 -14.03 18.34
CA LEU A 274 7.57 -13.06 18.75
C LEU A 274 8.14 -11.66 18.86
N THR A 275 9.21 -11.48 19.64
CA THR A 275 9.75 -10.17 20.00
C THR A 275 10.31 -9.42 18.79
N ALA A 276 11.14 -10.07 17.97
CA ALA A 276 11.70 -9.45 16.76
C ALA A 276 10.60 -9.11 15.73
N THR A 277 9.54 -9.93 15.63
CA THR A 277 8.41 -9.63 14.73
C THR A 277 7.62 -8.43 15.24
N LEU A 278 7.35 -8.33 16.54
CA LEU A 278 6.68 -7.16 17.13
C LEU A 278 7.51 -5.88 16.95
N ASP A 279 8.84 -5.97 17.05
CA ASP A 279 9.74 -4.84 16.76
C ASP A 279 9.60 -4.38 15.31
N SER A 280 9.57 -5.33 14.37
CA SER A 280 9.36 -5.03 12.94
C SER A 280 8.00 -4.38 12.67
N ILE A 281 6.92 -4.90 13.26
CA ILE A 281 5.57 -4.34 13.13
C ILE A 281 5.52 -2.91 13.69
N LYS A 282 6.12 -2.69 14.87
CA LYS A 282 6.20 -1.35 15.47
C LYS A 282 7.02 -0.39 14.60
N ALA A 283 8.12 -0.85 14.02
CA ALA A 283 8.95 -0.04 13.11
C ALA A 283 8.20 0.41 11.85
N MET A 284 7.19 -0.34 11.41
CA MET A 284 6.26 0.07 10.33
C MET A 284 5.25 1.14 10.78
N GLY A 285 5.21 1.49 12.08
CA GLY A 285 4.27 2.47 12.65
C GLY A 285 2.95 1.88 13.12
N LEU A 286 2.86 0.56 13.27
CA LEU A 286 1.68 -0.17 13.73
C LEU A 286 1.82 -0.50 15.23
N THR A 287 0.79 -0.14 16.02
CA THR A 287 0.80 -0.35 17.47
C THR A 287 -0.41 -1.12 17.98
N ASN A 288 -1.38 -1.40 17.12
CA ASN A 288 -2.55 -2.21 17.44
C ASN A 288 -2.52 -3.51 16.64
N ILE A 289 -2.71 -4.66 17.30
CA ILE A 289 -2.72 -5.98 16.65
C ILE A 289 -4.01 -6.70 17.02
N GLU A 290 -4.65 -7.32 16.03
CA GLU A 290 -5.57 -8.41 16.25
C GLU A 290 -4.77 -9.72 16.24
N PHE A 291 -4.79 -10.47 17.33
CA PHE A 291 -4.17 -11.78 17.39
C PHE A 291 -5.13 -12.86 16.87
N SER A 292 -4.78 -13.50 15.77
CA SER A 292 -5.57 -14.59 15.16
C SER A 292 -5.50 -15.91 15.95
N ASN A 293 -4.45 -16.09 16.74
CA ASN A 293 -4.24 -17.17 17.69
C ASN A 293 -3.02 -16.84 18.58
N LEU A 294 -2.64 -17.74 19.49
CA LEU A 294 -1.52 -17.52 20.41
C LEU A 294 -0.14 -17.98 19.88
N PHE A 295 -0.06 -18.54 18.66
CA PHE A 295 1.20 -19.02 18.05
C PHE A 295 2.04 -19.93 18.98
N GLY A 296 1.38 -20.76 19.79
CA GLY A 296 2.04 -21.65 20.75
C GLY A 296 2.63 -20.96 21.98
N LYS A 297 2.29 -19.69 22.23
CA LYS A 297 2.70 -18.89 23.38
C LYS A 297 1.57 -18.81 24.42
N LYS A 298 1.89 -18.33 25.62
CA LYS A 298 0.86 -17.96 26.60
C LYS A 298 0.38 -16.53 26.33
N ALA A 299 -0.91 -16.26 26.58
CA ALA A 299 -1.46 -14.92 26.41
C ALA A 299 -0.72 -13.85 27.24
N ALA A 300 -0.31 -14.19 28.47
CA ALA A 300 0.47 -13.30 29.33
C ALA A 300 1.86 -12.97 28.75
N GLU A 301 2.55 -13.93 28.13
CA GLU A 301 3.84 -13.73 27.46
C GLU A 301 3.72 -12.75 26.28
N ILE A 302 2.66 -12.92 25.47
CA ILE A 302 2.36 -12.00 24.36
C ILE A 302 2.06 -10.61 24.90
N LYS A 303 1.24 -10.52 25.96
CA LYS A 303 0.88 -9.23 26.57
C LYS A 303 2.11 -8.47 27.09
N GLU A 304 2.99 -9.16 27.81
CA GLU A 304 4.25 -8.57 28.27
C GLU A 304 5.11 -8.04 27.12
N ALA A 305 5.23 -8.83 26.04
CA ALA A 305 5.97 -8.42 24.86
C ALA A 305 5.36 -7.20 24.14
N LEU A 306 4.03 -7.08 24.13
CA LEU A 306 3.30 -5.93 23.59
C LEU A 306 3.52 -4.68 24.46
N ASP A 307 3.38 -4.82 25.80
CA ASP A 307 3.51 -3.71 26.74
C ASP A 307 4.91 -3.11 26.73
N ALA A 308 5.94 -3.94 26.68
CA ALA A 308 7.32 -3.50 26.53
C ALA A 308 7.57 -2.62 25.28
N ARG A 309 6.66 -2.68 24.30
CA ARG A 309 6.72 -1.92 23.04
C ARG A 309 5.69 -0.81 22.95
N GLY A 310 4.83 -0.63 23.96
CA GLY A 310 3.72 0.29 23.90
C GLY A 310 2.69 -0.11 22.83
N MET A 311 2.55 -1.40 22.55
CA MET A 311 1.59 -1.97 21.62
C MET A 311 0.39 -2.54 22.38
N LYS A 312 -0.74 -2.68 21.69
CA LYS A 312 -1.98 -3.22 22.26
C LYS A 312 -2.56 -4.33 21.38
N CYS A 313 -3.28 -5.26 22.03
CA CYS A 313 -4.17 -6.21 21.37
C CYS A 313 -5.61 -5.78 21.64
N THR A 314 -6.39 -5.51 20.59
CA THR A 314 -7.79 -5.08 20.76
C THR A 314 -8.79 -6.19 20.39
N SER A 315 -8.37 -7.21 19.65
CA SER A 315 -9.19 -8.35 19.23
C SER A 315 -8.37 -9.65 19.30
N PHE A 316 -9.02 -10.73 19.73
CA PHE A 316 -8.44 -12.07 19.83
C PHE A 316 -9.26 -13.07 19.01
N GLY A 317 -8.63 -13.67 18.01
CA GLY A 317 -9.20 -14.73 17.18
C GLY A 317 -9.03 -16.09 17.79
N THR A 318 -10.07 -16.92 17.64
CA THR A 318 -10.09 -18.31 18.11
C THR A 318 -10.75 -19.21 17.08
N GLY A 319 -10.47 -20.51 17.16
CA GLY A 319 -11.15 -21.50 16.34
C GLY A 319 -12.60 -21.74 16.77
N TYR A 320 -13.46 -22.13 15.82
CA TYR A 320 -14.85 -22.48 16.12
C TYR A 320 -14.99 -23.61 17.18
N PRO A 321 -14.19 -24.69 17.14
CA PRO A 321 -14.26 -25.71 18.19
C PRO A 321 -13.93 -25.18 19.59
N ASP A 322 -13.01 -24.23 19.70
CA ASP A 322 -12.58 -23.68 20.98
C ASP A 322 -13.64 -22.74 21.55
N ILE A 323 -14.28 -21.89 20.73
CA ILE A 323 -15.36 -21.01 21.21
C ILE A 323 -16.58 -21.80 21.69
N VAL A 324 -16.84 -22.97 21.11
CA VAL A 324 -17.95 -23.85 21.50
C VAL A 324 -17.64 -24.68 22.77
N ASN A 325 -16.42 -25.23 22.86
CA ASN A 325 -16.07 -26.22 23.85
C ASN A 325 -15.19 -25.71 25.01
N LYS A 326 -14.48 -24.57 24.80
CA LYS A 326 -13.47 -24.01 25.72
C LYS A 326 -13.65 -22.51 25.95
N ILE A 327 -14.90 -22.04 26.01
CA ILE A 327 -15.20 -20.60 26.03
C ILE A 327 -14.57 -19.86 27.21
N THR A 328 -14.43 -20.51 28.37
CA THR A 328 -13.75 -19.95 29.54
C THR A 328 -12.28 -19.67 29.26
N GLU A 329 -11.56 -20.65 28.72
CA GLU A 329 -10.14 -20.49 28.33
C GLU A 329 -9.97 -19.40 27.28
N VAL A 330 -10.85 -19.34 26.27
CA VAL A 330 -10.85 -18.31 25.25
C VAL A 330 -11.04 -16.91 25.85
N ALA A 331 -12.00 -16.76 26.76
CA ALA A 331 -12.28 -15.50 27.44
C ALA A 331 -11.11 -15.04 28.33
N GLU A 332 -10.51 -15.97 29.09
CA GLU A 332 -9.35 -15.70 29.94
C GLU A 332 -8.14 -15.26 29.10
N ASN A 333 -7.86 -15.91 27.98
CA ASN A 333 -6.81 -15.54 27.05
C ASN A 333 -7.06 -14.15 26.45
N ALA A 334 -8.28 -13.84 26.00
CA ALA A 334 -8.64 -12.52 25.48
C ALA A 334 -8.42 -11.42 26.54
N LYS A 335 -8.84 -11.65 27.77
CA LYS A 335 -8.63 -10.71 28.88
C LYS A 335 -7.15 -10.54 29.22
N ALA A 336 -6.40 -11.62 29.26
CA ALA A 336 -4.95 -11.58 29.52
C ALA A 336 -4.20 -10.78 28.45
N LEU A 337 -4.64 -10.84 27.19
CA LEU A 337 -4.12 -10.02 26.09
C LEU A 337 -4.56 -8.55 26.17
N GLY A 338 -5.61 -8.24 26.93
CA GLY A 338 -6.25 -6.92 26.98
C GLY A 338 -7.23 -6.67 25.82
N ALA A 339 -7.66 -7.74 25.12
CA ALA A 339 -8.62 -7.65 24.04
C ALA A 339 -10.05 -7.38 24.56
N SER A 340 -10.82 -6.60 23.80
CA SER A 340 -12.24 -6.34 24.05
C SER A 340 -13.15 -7.17 23.15
N PHE A 341 -12.59 -7.75 22.08
CA PHE A 341 -13.29 -8.55 21.09
C PHE A 341 -12.72 -9.96 21.02
N VAL A 342 -13.63 -10.92 20.84
CA VAL A 342 -13.30 -12.32 20.53
C VAL A 342 -13.90 -12.65 19.17
N ARG A 343 -13.07 -13.13 18.25
CA ARG A 343 -13.45 -13.32 16.84
C ARG A 343 -13.31 -14.78 16.40
N VAL A 344 -14.27 -15.28 15.62
CA VAL A 344 -14.23 -16.56 14.91
C VAL A 344 -14.31 -16.28 13.41
N ALA A 345 -13.36 -16.82 12.61
CA ALA A 345 -13.26 -16.57 11.18
C ALA A 345 -13.77 -17.69 10.27
N TRP A 346 -13.98 -18.87 10.81
CA TRP A 346 -14.33 -20.03 9.99
C TRP A 346 -15.38 -20.89 10.67
N ILE A 347 -16.50 -21.12 9.99
CA ILE A 347 -17.51 -22.12 10.40
C ILE A 347 -17.12 -23.44 9.75
N PRO A 348 -16.89 -24.53 10.51
CA PRO A 348 -16.53 -25.84 9.96
C PRO A 348 -17.60 -26.36 8.99
N HIS A 349 -17.18 -26.72 7.79
CA HIS A 349 -18.02 -27.34 6.76
C HIS A 349 -17.17 -28.11 5.77
N ASP A 350 -17.76 -29.02 5.02
CA ASP A 350 -17.09 -29.70 3.92
C ASP A 350 -16.83 -28.71 2.77
N LYS A 351 -15.65 -28.76 2.18
CA LYS A 351 -15.23 -27.80 1.16
C LYS A 351 -16.27 -27.70 0.03
N GLY A 352 -16.79 -26.50 -0.18
CA GLY A 352 -17.79 -26.20 -1.19
C GLY A 352 -19.23 -26.60 -0.84
N ASN A 353 -19.47 -27.14 0.37
CA ASN A 353 -20.77 -27.59 0.83
C ASN A 353 -21.21 -26.90 2.14
N PHE A 354 -21.36 -25.57 2.09
CA PHE A 354 -21.94 -24.83 3.21
C PHE A 354 -23.47 -24.93 3.13
N THR A 355 -24.10 -25.50 4.17
CA THR A 355 -25.53 -25.82 4.16
C THR A 355 -26.34 -24.98 5.16
N ILE A 356 -27.66 -25.04 5.05
CA ILE A 356 -28.54 -24.35 6.00
C ILE A 356 -28.45 -24.96 7.40
N GLU A 357 -28.19 -26.26 7.53
CA GLU A 357 -27.99 -26.92 8.81
C GLU A 357 -26.72 -26.41 9.47
N THR A 358 -25.63 -26.21 8.71
CA THR A 358 -24.39 -25.60 9.17
C THR A 358 -24.64 -24.15 9.65
N ALA A 359 -25.40 -23.37 8.85
CA ALA A 359 -25.73 -21.99 9.22
C ALA A 359 -26.59 -21.92 10.50
N LYS A 360 -27.61 -22.78 10.65
CA LYS A 360 -28.45 -22.88 11.85
C LYS A 360 -27.61 -23.21 13.09
N LYS A 361 -26.74 -24.21 12.97
CA LYS A 361 -25.85 -24.60 14.07
C LYS A 361 -24.91 -23.45 14.49
N ALA A 362 -24.35 -22.74 13.51
CA ALA A 362 -23.51 -21.59 13.78
C ALA A 362 -24.28 -20.46 14.49
N VAL A 363 -25.51 -20.17 14.10
CA VAL A 363 -26.37 -19.18 14.76
C VAL A 363 -26.61 -19.54 16.24
N GLU A 364 -26.93 -20.80 16.54
CA GLU A 364 -27.12 -21.26 17.92
C GLU A 364 -25.86 -21.10 18.77
N ASP A 365 -24.71 -21.54 18.22
CA ASP A 365 -23.44 -21.51 18.92
C ASP A 365 -22.96 -20.06 19.14
N PHE A 366 -23.10 -19.19 18.13
CA PHE A 366 -22.71 -17.78 18.23
C PHE A 366 -23.58 -17.01 19.24
N ASN A 367 -24.90 -17.23 19.23
CA ASN A 367 -25.78 -16.63 20.22
C ASN A 367 -25.42 -17.07 21.67
N LYS A 368 -25.14 -18.37 21.88
CA LYS A 368 -24.70 -18.89 23.15
C LYS A 368 -23.34 -18.33 23.57
N ALA A 369 -22.35 -18.38 22.69
CA ALA A 369 -21.01 -17.88 22.95
C ALA A 369 -21.00 -16.38 23.22
N GLY A 370 -21.68 -15.59 22.39
CA GLY A 370 -21.75 -14.13 22.54
C GLY A 370 -22.42 -13.72 23.84
N LYS A 371 -23.49 -14.45 24.26
CA LYS A 371 -24.12 -14.23 25.56
C LYS A 371 -23.16 -14.47 26.73
N ILE A 372 -22.47 -15.60 26.74
CA ILE A 372 -21.50 -15.95 27.81
C ILE A 372 -20.36 -14.94 27.87
N LEU A 373 -19.76 -14.62 26.72
CA LEU A 373 -18.65 -13.65 26.62
C LEU A 373 -19.06 -12.28 27.17
N LYS A 374 -20.25 -11.80 26.79
CA LYS A 374 -20.75 -10.50 27.23
C LYS A 374 -21.10 -10.48 28.73
N GLU A 375 -21.94 -11.40 29.17
CA GLU A 375 -22.51 -11.36 30.53
C GLU A 375 -21.46 -11.72 31.59
N ASN A 376 -20.58 -12.70 31.32
CA ASN A 376 -19.64 -13.19 32.33
C ASN A 376 -18.26 -12.50 32.25
N TYR A 377 -17.85 -12.02 31.09
CA TYR A 377 -16.48 -11.52 30.85
C TYR A 377 -16.42 -10.09 30.34
N GLY A 378 -17.53 -9.48 29.91
CA GLY A 378 -17.56 -8.14 29.32
C GLY A 378 -16.90 -8.05 27.96
N LEU A 379 -16.84 -9.18 27.24
CA LEU A 379 -16.23 -9.28 25.90
C LEU A 379 -17.29 -9.27 24.80
N THR A 380 -16.97 -8.71 23.65
CA THR A 380 -17.84 -8.71 22.46
C THR A 380 -17.44 -9.83 21.52
N PHE A 381 -18.41 -10.70 21.17
CA PHE A 381 -18.20 -11.73 20.16
C PHE A 381 -18.38 -11.12 18.75
N CYS A 382 -17.49 -11.46 17.82
CA CYS A 382 -17.58 -11.13 16.41
C CYS A 382 -17.44 -12.37 15.52
N TYR A 383 -18.30 -12.49 14.53
CA TYR A 383 -18.12 -13.43 13.42
C TYR A 383 -17.48 -12.69 12.24
N HIS A 384 -16.40 -13.25 11.69
CA HIS A 384 -15.68 -12.77 10.53
C HIS A 384 -16.12 -13.57 9.30
N ASN A 385 -16.57 -12.89 8.24
CA ASN A 385 -16.96 -13.53 6.99
C ASN A 385 -15.77 -14.04 6.20
N HIS A 386 -15.97 -15.15 5.45
CA HIS A 386 -14.91 -15.76 4.66
C HIS A 386 -15.31 -16.07 3.20
N GLY A 387 -16.50 -15.65 2.77
CA GLY A 387 -16.94 -15.71 1.36
C GLY A 387 -17.89 -16.87 1.03
N TYR A 388 -17.73 -18.03 1.65
CA TYR A 388 -18.56 -19.23 1.38
C TYR A 388 -20.00 -19.05 1.83
N GLU A 389 -20.27 -18.24 2.84
CA GLU A 389 -21.60 -17.95 3.38
C GLU A 389 -22.43 -17.00 2.51
N PHE A 390 -21.83 -16.40 1.49
CA PHE A 390 -22.57 -15.58 0.51
C PHE A 390 -23.21 -16.40 -0.61
N GLN A 391 -23.13 -17.74 -0.54
CA GLN A 391 -23.90 -18.59 -1.46
C GLN A 391 -25.41 -18.29 -1.35
N PRO A 392 -26.13 -18.33 -2.47
CA PRO A 392 -27.58 -18.07 -2.50
C PRO A 392 -28.36 -19.01 -1.59
N TYR A 393 -29.27 -18.45 -0.80
CA TYR A 393 -30.23 -19.18 0.02
C TYR A 393 -31.54 -18.41 0.10
N GLU A 394 -32.66 -19.06 -0.27
CA GLU A 394 -34.00 -18.43 -0.36
C GLU A 394 -33.95 -17.10 -1.14
N ASN A 395 -34.40 -16.01 -0.52
CA ASN A 395 -34.41 -14.67 -1.14
C ASN A 395 -33.15 -13.86 -0.81
N GLY A 396 -32.08 -14.49 -0.36
CA GLY A 396 -30.81 -13.86 0.02
C GLY A 396 -29.64 -14.83 -0.05
N THR A 397 -28.82 -14.84 1.01
CA THR A 397 -27.64 -15.68 1.17
C THR A 397 -27.65 -16.36 2.52
N PHE A 398 -26.81 -17.36 2.74
CA PHE A 398 -26.61 -17.91 4.10
C PHE A 398 -26.08 -16.84 5.06
N TYR A 399 -25.31 -15.87 4.58
CA TYR A 399 -24.88 -14.74 5.39
C TYR A 399 -26.07 -13.89 5.88
N ASP A 400 -27.03 -13.62 5.02
CA ASP A 400 -28.28 -12.93 5.40
C ASP A 400 -29.05 -13.72 6.45
N TYR A 401 -29.09 -15.04 6.33
CA TYR A 401 -29.71 -15.92 7.34
C TYR A 401 -29.00 -15.80 8.68
N ILE A 402 -27.66 -15.85 8.72
CA ILE A 402 -26.87 -15.72 9.95
C ILE A 402 -27.09 -14.34 10.59
N MET A 403 -27.08 -13.28 9.77
CA MET A 403 -27.33 -11.90 10.22
C MET A 403 -28.72 -11.74 10.86
N ALA A 404 -29.75 -12.32 10.24
CA ALA A 404 -31.14 -12.19 10.70
C ALA A 404 -31.46 -13.00 11.97
N ASN A 405 -30.77 -14.13 12.18
CA ASN A 405 -31.09 -15.06 13.26
C ASN A 405 -30.09 -15.00 14.45
N THR A 406 -29.03 -14.18 14.36
CA THR A 406 -28.16 -13.90 15.50
C THR A 406 -28.66 -12.69 16.28
N ASN A 407 -28.65 -12.81 17.62
CA ASN A 407 -29.07 -11.75 18.52
C ASN A 407 -28.09 -10.56 18.46
N PRO A 408 -28.51 -9.35 18.10
CA PRO A 408 -27.64 -8.17 17.94
C PRO A 408 -27.03 -7.71 19.28
N ASP A 409 -27.60 -8.09 20.42
CA ASP A 409 -27.06 -7.77 21.72
C ASP A 409 -25.83 -8.61 22.08
N TYR A 410 -25.67 -9.77 21.47
CA TYR A 410 -24.64 -10.75 21.82
C TYR A 410 -23.66 -11.00 20.67
N VAL A 411 -24.10 -10.88 19.43
CA VAL A 411 -23.31 -11.21 18.24
C VAL A 411 -23.09 -9.98 17.39
N SER A 412 -21.84 -9.59 17.24
CA SER A 412 -21.38 -8.58 16.30
C SER A 412 -20.62 -9.26 15.16
N PHE A 413 -20.20 -8.46 14.17
CA PHE A 413 -19.52 -8.96 12.99
C PHE A 413 -18.23 -8.20 12.73
N GLU A 414 -17.28 -8.88 12.13
CA GLU A 414 -16.11 -8.33 11.50
C GLU A 414 -16.25 -8.51 9.98
N MET A 415 -16.13 -7.42 9.24
CA MET A 415 -16.13 -7.49 7.78
C MET A 415 -14.71 -7.73 7.27
N ASP A 416 -14.47 -8.83 6.59
CA ASP A 416 -13.32 -8.93 5.68
C ASP A 416 -13.74 -8.45 4.29
N VAL A 417 -13.12 -7.35 3.84
CA VAL A 417 -13.48 -6.67 2.60
C VAL A 417 -13.22 -7.53 1.37
N LEU A 418 -12.09 -8.26 1.34
CA LEU A 418 -11.73 -9.13 0.23
C LEU A 418 -12.73 -10.31 0.15
N TRP A 419 -13.04 -10.93 1.28
CA TRP A 419 -13.93 -12.08 1.33
C TRP A 419 -15.42 -11.73 1.15
N VAL A 420 -15.78 -10.45 1.24
CA VAL A 420 -17.08 -9.95 0.74
C VAL A 420 -17.01 -9.76 -0.78
N PHE A 421 -15.95 -9.14 -1.29
CA PHE A 421 -15.81 -8.81 -2.71
C PHE A 421 -15.60 -10.05 -3.58
N HIS A 422 -14.81 -11.03 -3.11
CA HIS A 422 -14.42 -12.22 -3.86
C HIS A 422 -15.61 -13.05 -4.36
N PRO A 423 -16.68 -13.31 -3.61
CA PRO A 423 -17.89 -13.96 -4.14
C PRO A 423 -18.79 -13.05 -4.97
N GLY A 424 -18.39 -11.80 -5.26
CA GLY A 424 -19.13 -10.87 -6.09
C GLY A 424 -20.11 -9.96 -5.34
N ILE A 425 -20.01 -9.87 -4.01
CA ILE A 425 -20.82 -8.97 -3.18
C ILE A 425 -20.13 -7.61 -3.09
N ASN A 426 -20.91 -6.53 -3.15
CA ASN A 426 -20.38 -5.18 -2.96
C ASN A 426 -20.25 -4.85 -1.46
N PRO A 427 -19.03 -4.64 -0.91
CA PRO A 427 -18.85 -4.32 0.50
C PRO A 427 -19.57 -3.03 0.94
N VAL A 428 -19.66 -2.02 0.07
CA VAL A 428 -20.36 -0.76 0.37
C VAL A 428 -21.86 -1.00 0.57
N ASP A 429 -22.48 -1.85 -0.25
CA ASP A 429 -23.91 -2.14 -0.14
C ASP A 429 -24.19 -3.03 1.07
N LEU A 430 -23.29 -3.95 1.40
CA LEU A 430 -23.39 -4.76 2.60
C LEU A 430 -23.27 -3.91 3.88
N LEU A 431 -22.37 -2.91 3.90
CA LEU A 431 -22.27 -1.92 4.99
C LEU A 431 -23.54 -1.07 5.13
N LYS A 432 -24.16 -0.67 4.03
CA LYS A 432 -25.45 0.05 4.09
C LYS A 432 -26.56 -0.81 4.68
N LYS A 433 -26.57 -2.11 4.34
CA LYS A 433 -27.60 -3.06 4.79
C LYS A 433 -27.46 -3.41 6.28
N TYR A 434 -26.24 -3.66 6.76
CA TYR A 434 -25.99 -4.23 8.08
C TYR A 434 -25.00 -3.43 8.96
N GLY A 435 -24.71 -2.18 8.59
CA GLY A 435 -23.61 -1.39 9.16
C GLY A 435 -23.51 -1.36 10.68
N SER A 436 -24.63 -1.30 11.41
CA SER A 436 -24.64 -1.27 12.90
C SER A 436 -24.17 -2.58 13.55
N ARG A 437 -24.21 -3.70 12.80
CA ARG A 437 -23.78 -5.02 13.28
C ARG A 437 -22.25 -5.19 13.22
N TYR A 438 -21.56 -4.43 12.35
CA TYR A 438 -20.10 -4.49 12.22
C TYR A 438 -19.41 -3.66 13.30
N LYS A 439 -18.41 -4.26 13.95
CA LYS A 439 -17.55 -3.63 14.95
C LYS A 439 -16.09 -3.60 14.55
N LEU A 440 -15.69 -4.52 13.71
CA LEU A 440 -14.32 -4.71 13.24
C LEU A 440 -14.32 -4.82 11.72
N MET A 441 -13.15 -4.52 11.11
CA MET A 441 -12.95 -4.67 9.68
C MET A 441 -11.52 -5.12 9.37
N HIS A 442 -11.38 -6.20 8.61
CA HIS A 442 -10.16 -6.51 7.88
C HIS A 442 -10.17 -5.78 6.55
N VAL A 443 -9.15 -4.97 6.34
CA VAL A 443 -8.96 -4.23 5.10
C VAL A 443 -7.94 -4.98 4.26
N LYS A 444 -8.42 -5.58 3.17
CA LYS A 444 -7.66 -6.39 2.20
C LYS A 444 -8.02 -5.95 0.80
N ASP A 445 -7.11 -6.12 -0.16
CA ASP A 445 -7.36 -5.79 -1.56
C ASP A 445 -7.01 -6.98 -2.47
N LEU A 446 -7.78 -7.14 -3.53
CA LEU A 446 -7.70 -8.27 -4.45
C LEU A 446 -7.04 -7.84 -5.76
N ARG A 447 -6.04 -8.60 -6.22
CA ARG A 447 -5.34 -8.36 -7.49
C ARG A 447 -6.33 -8.16 -8.64
N LYS A 448 -6.05 -7.17 -9.50
CA LYS A 448 -6.86 -6.86 -10.69
C LYS A 448 -7.00 -8.06 -11.62
N GLY A 449 -8.22 -8.27 -12.12
CA GLY A 449 -8.52 -9.35 -13.07
C GLY A 449 -8.80 -10.72 -12.44
N ILE A 450 -8.72 -10.86 -11.12
CA ILE A 450 -9.11 -12.09 -10.44
C ILE A 450 -10.63 -12.15 -10.36
N VAL A 451 -11.18 -13.25 -10.89
CA VAL A 451 -12.59 -13.61 -10.75
C VAL A 451 -12.73 -14.51 -9.54
N GLY A 452 -13.56 -14.10 -8.61
CA GLY A 452 -13.74 -14.82 -7.36
C GLY A 452 -14.83 -15.91 -7.42
N ASN A 453 -15.08 -16.52 -6.27
CA ASN A 453 -16.04 -17.61 -6.09
C ASN A 453 -16.44 -17.75 -4.61
N PHE A 454 -17.25 -18.76 -4.27
CA PHE A 454 -17.73 -19.03 -2.91
C PHE A 454 -16.84 -20.03 -2.14
N SER A 455 -15.58 -20.24 -2.51
CA SER A 455 -14.73 -21.25 -1.84
C SER A 455 -14.18 -20.79 -0.50
N GLY A 456 -14.15 -19.49 -0.22
CA GLY A 456 -13.44 -18.92 0.92
C GLY A 456 -11.92 -19.04 0.80
N GLY A 457 -11.39 -19.17 -0.42
CA GLY A 457 -9.95 -19.29 -0.67
C GLY A 457 -9.54 -18.71 -2.02
N THR A 458 -8.34 -18.15 -2.06
CA THR A 458 -7.66 -17.68 -3.28
C THR A 458 -6.15 -17.89 -3.12
N ALA A 459 -5.40 -17.80 -4.22
CA ALA A 459 -3.93 -17.85 -4.12
C ALA A 459 -3.41 -16.64 -3.35
N ILE A 460 -2.43 -16.86 -2.47
CA ILE A 460 -1.88 -15.78 -1.62
C ILE A 460 -1.26 -14.63 -2.42
N GLU A 461 -0.85 -14.87 -3.66
CA GLU A 461 -0.35 -13.85 -4.58
C GLU A 461 -1.44 -12.90 -5.08
N ASN A 462 -2.72 -13.24 -4.87
CA ASN A 462 -3.86 -12.39 -5.21
C ASN A 462 -4.15 -11.33 -4.13
N ASP A 463 -3.59 -11.49 -2.95
CA ASP A 463 -3.60 -10.48 -1.91
C ASP A 463 -2.53 -9.42 -2.24
N VAL A 464 -2.92 -8.17 -2.38
CA VAL A 464 -2.06 -7.08 -2.85
C VAL A 464 -2.17 -5.87 -1.95
N ALA A 465 -1.16 -4.99 -1.97
CA ALA A 465 -1.18 -3.76 -1.21
C ALA A 465 -2.43 -2.92 -1.50
N LEU A 466 -3.03 -2.34 -0.47
CA LEU A 466 -4.26 -1.56 -0.57
C LEU A 466 -4.14 -0.41 -1.59
N GLY A 467 -5.16 -0.27 -2.41
CA GLY A 467 -5.21 0.73 -3.49
C GLY A 467 -4.50 0.29 -4.77
N THR A 468 -3.84 -0.88 -4.80
CA THR A 468 -3.22 -1.42 -6.01
C THR A 468 -4.08 -2.49 -6.70
N GLY A 469 -5.06 -3.02 -5.97
CA GLY A 469 -5.99 -4.05 -6.44
C GLY A 469 -7.23 -3.50 -7.16
N GLN A 470 -8.29 -4.29 -7.14
CA GLN A 470 -9.54 -3.98 -7.85
C GLN A 470 -10.68 -3.53 -6.93
N ILE A 471 -10.49 -3.54 -5.61
CA ILE A 471 -11.51 -3.11 -4.65
C ILE A 471 -11.38 -1.59 -4.43
N ASP A 472 -12.48 -0.86 -4.49
CA ASP A 472 -12.49 0.56 -4.12
C ASP A 472 -12.46 0.71 -2.59
N ILE A 473 -11.26 0.51 -2.03
CA ILE A 473 -11.04 0.59 -0.58
C ILE A 473 -11.46 1.96 -0.02
N ALA A 474 -11.23 3.05 -0.77
CA ALA A 474 -11.61 4.39 -0.32
C ALA A 474 -13.12 4.52 -0.14
N ALA A 475 -13.92 4.00 -1.09
CA ALA A 475 -15.38 3.95 -0.99
C ALA A 475 -15.85 3.08 0.18
N VAL A 476 -15.19 1.93 0.40
CA VAL A 476 -15.49 1.03 1.53
C VAL A 476 -15.24 1.73 2.87
N ILE A 477 -14.06 2.32 3.07
CA ILE A 477 -13.72 3.05 4.31
C ILE A 477 -14.68 4.22 4.54
N LYS A 478 -15.04 4.96 3.48
CA LYS A 478 -16.03 6.05 3.57
C LYS A 478 -17.41 5.55 4.00
N ALA A 479 -17.86 4.40 3.49
CA ALA A 479 -19.12 3.79 3.91
C ALA A 479 -19.04 3.29 5.37
N ALA A 480 -17.92 2.71 5.75
CA ALA A 480 -17.66 2.19 7.10
C ALA A 480 -17.74 3.27 8.20
N GLN A 481 -17.44 4.55 7.88
CA GLN A 481 -17.58 5.67 8.82
C GLN A 481 -18.99 5.83 9.38
N LYS A 482 -20.01 5.32 8.68
CA LYS A 482 -21.42 5.38 9.08
C LYS A 482 -21.90 4.12 9.78
N SER A 483 -21.08 3.09 9.89
CA SER A 483 -21.47 1.78 10.38
C SER A 483 -21.17 1.52 11.85
N GLY A 484 -20.30 2.30 12.47
CA GLY A 484 -19.91 2.10 13.88
C GLY A 484 -18.77 1.10 14.07
N ILE A 485 -17.99 0.83 13.04
CA ILE A 485 -16.76 0.05 13.14
C ILE A 485 -15.77 0.78 14.06
N GLN A 486 -15.22 0.03 15.02
CA GLN A 486 -14.34 0.56 16.06
C GLN A 486 -12.86 0.34 15.74
N ASN A 487 -12.52 -0.76 15.08
CA ASN A 487 -11.15 -1.06 14.71
C ASN A 487 -11.07 -1.53 13.25
N TYR A 488 -10.03 -1.06 12.58
CA TYR A 488 -9.64 -1.45 11.23
C TYR A 488 -8.29 -2.13 11.31
N TYR A 489 -8.13 -3.27 10.65
CA TYR A 489 -6.87 -4.01 10.62
C TYR A 489 -6.47 -4.28 9.18
N ILE A 490 -5.22 -4.00 8.85
CA ILE A 490 -4.63 -4.46 7.59
C ILE A 490 -4.42 -5.96 7.72
N GLU A 491 -4.90 -6.74 6.76
CA GLU A 491 -4.51 -8.12 6.59
C GLU A 491 -3.90 -8.32 5.21
N ASP A 492 -2.77 -9.02 5.15
CA ASP A 492 -2.03 -9.35 3.95
C ASP A 492 -1.46 -10.76 4.12
N GLU A 493 -1.86 -11.67 3.24
CA GLU A 493 -1.42 -13.08 3.31
C GLU A 493 -0.27 -13.40 2.37
N SER A 494 0.14 -12.42 1.55
CA SER A 494 1.20 -12.57 0.56
C SER A 494 2.56 -12.90 1.20
N LYS A 495 3.55 -13.22 0.36
CA LYS A 495 4.94 -13.40 0.81
C LYS A 495 5.65 -12.06 1.03
N ASP A 496 5.08 -10.97 0.51
CA ASP A 496 5.70 -9.66 0.42
C ASP A 496 5.18 -8.68 1.51
N VAL A 497 4.74 -9.20 2.65
CA VAL A 497 4.10 -8.42 3.73
C VAL A 497 4.96 -7.26 4.22
N ASN A 498 6.28 -7.42 4.25
CA ASN A 498 7.21 -6.35 4.66
C ASN A 498 7.28 -5.18 3.68
N ILE A 499 6.80 -5.39 2.44
CA ILE A 499 6.73 -4.37 1.39
C ILE A 499 5.31 -3.84 1.30
N GLN A 500 4.32 -4.73 1.29
CA GLN A 500 2.92 -4.38 1.05
C GLN A 500 2.27 -3.68 2.26
N VAL A 501 2.58 -4.10 3.49
CA VAL A 501 1.99 -3.50 4.70
C VAL A 501 2.35 -2.02 4.85
N PRO A 502 3.62 -1.56 4.68
CA PRO A 502 3.94 -0.13 4.67
C PRO A 502 3.18 0.67 3.61
N VAL A 503 3.04 0.14 2.39
CA VAL A 503 2.25 0.77 1.31
C VAL A 503 0.78 0.85 1.70
N SER A 504 0.20 -0.24 2.20
CA SER A 504 -1.19 -0.31 2.66
C SER A 504 -1.46 0.67 3.80
N LEU A 505 -0.54 0.76 4.76
CA LEU A 505 -0.64 1.71 5.87
C LEU A 505 -0.57 3.15 5.37
N SER A 506 0.37 3.46 4.47
CA SER A 506 0.49 4.80 3.89
C SER A 506 -0.76 5.16 3.08
N PHE A 507 -1.29 4.24 2.27
CA PHE A 507 -2.55 4.43 1.56
C PHE A 507 -3.70 4.80 2.50
N LEU A 508 -3.90 4.04 3.59
CA LEU A 508 -4.94 4.32 4.57
C LEU A 508 -4.72 5.64 5.33
N LYS A 509 -3.47 6.03 5.55
CA LYS A 509 -3.15 7.33 6.15
C LYS A 509 -3.53 8.51 5.26
N HIS A 510 -3.55 8.33 3.94
CA HIS A 510 -3.94 9.37 2.98
C HIS A 510 -5.46 9.55 2.85
N LEU A 511 -6.26 8.55 3.23
CA LEU A 511 -7.71 8.65 3.26
C LEU A 511 -8.18 9.53 4.43
#